data_88392aa83f8da1d41fe4d8beb901f8ad
#
_entry.id   88392aa83f8da1d41fe4d8beb901f8ad
#
_cell.length_a   1.000
_cell.length_b   1.000
_cell.length_c   1.000
_cell.angle_alpha   90.00
_cell.angle_beta   90.00
_cell.angle_gamma   90.00
#
_symmetry.space_group_name_H-M   'P 1'
#
loop_
_entity.id
_entity.type
_entity.pdbx_description
1 polymer ?
#
loop_
_entity_poly.entity_id
_entity_poly.type
_entity_poly.pdbx_seq_one_letter_code
_entity_poly.pdbx_strand_id
1 'polypeptide(L)'
;MSRILVIDDEKATLNMFKMLLTAYGHEVLTAENGEEGISVFDTEKPDLVMTDIKMPGMDGLQVLGKIKSISPDSEVIVITGHGDMDLAIKALNLDATDFLNKPVKREELEKALQLSADRIEFARSRQKDIVLTLEDDLAVINVSGNLTSKSEGLLQDVFDEALATAKGSFMLVFEEKSSINGAAMDSLYKLVEKARTRGCGVHIAGLSDNFRSVLDSMGITQMASVYETEQEARGSL
;
A
#
# COMPACT_ATOMS: atom_id res chain seq x y z
N MET A 1 -12.53 -7.47 -9.71
CA MET A 1 -13.01 -6.28 -10.44
C MET A 1 -12.14 -5.12 -9.98
N SER A 2 -11.44 -4.46 -10.89
CA SER A 2 -10.53 -3.34 -10.59
C SER A 2 -10.95 -2.12 -11.38
N ARG A 3 -10.66 -0.93 -10.84
CA ARG A 3 -10.81 0.34 -11.56
C ARG A 3 -9.50 0.65 -12.28
N ILE A 4 -9.54 0.78 -13.60
CA ILE A 4 -8.37 0.99 -14.46
C ILE A 4 -8.48 2.34 -15.16
N LEU A 5 -7.45 3.17 -15.04
CA LEU A 5 -7.30 4.41 -15.81
C LEU A 5 -6.41 4.15 -17.03
N VAL A 6 -6.91 4.48 -18.21
CA VAL A 6 -6.13 4.44 -19.46
C VAL A 6 -5.85 5.84 -19.95
N ILE A 7 -4.58 6.16 -20.21
CA ILE A 7 -4.11 7.47 -20.66
C ILE A 7 -3.43 7.30 -22.03
N ASP A 8 -3.98 7.90 -23.07
CA ASP A 8 -3.46 7.83 -24.43
C ASP A 8 -4.05 9.02 -25.22
N ASP A 9 -3.25 9.70 -26.06
CA ASP A 9 -3.71 10.84 -26.84
C ASP A 9 -4.57 10.44 -28.06
N GLU A 10 -4.59 9.16 -28.39
CA GLU A 10 -5.39 8.60 -29.47
C GLU A 10 -6.75 8.10 -28.97
N LYS A 11 -7.85 8.83 -29.26
CA LYS A 11 -9.22 8.41 -28.91
C LYS A 11 -9.60 7.00 -29.36
N ALA A 12 -9.06 6.56 -30.50
CA ALA A 12 -9.32 5.21 -31.00
C ALA A 12 -8.73 4.15 -30.07
N THR A 13 -7.52 4.39 -29.56
CA THR A 13 -6.83 3.53 -28.59
C THR A 13 -7.58 3.50 -27.25
N LEU A 14 -8.01 4.65 -26.72
CA LEU A 14 -8.82 4.74 -25.52
C LEU A 14 -10.12 3.94 -25.64
N ASN A 15 -10.84 4.09 -26.77
CA ASN A 15 -12.09 3.35 -27.00
C ASN A 15 -11.87 1.84 -27.09
N MET A 16 -10.78 1.42 -27.76
CA MET A 16 -10.40 0.01 -27.85
C MET A 16 -10.14 -0.58 -26.45
N PHE A 17 -9.29 0.06 -25.64
CA PHE A 17 -9.00 -0.41 -24.30
C PHE A 17 -10.25 -0.38 -23.40
N LYS A 18 -11.06 0.66 -23.48
CA LYS A 18 -12.31 0.76 -22.72
C LYS A 18 -13.22 -0.42 -23.01
N MET A 19 -13.43 -0.73 -24.29
CA MET A 19 -14.26 -1.87 -24.69
C MET A 19 -13.67 -3.21 -24.21
N LEU A 20 -12.38 -3.42 -24.42
CA LEU A 20 -11.69 -4.67 -24.08
C LEU A 20 -11.64 -4.91 -22.57
N LEU A 21 -11.21 -3.92 -21.79
CA LEU A 21 -11.09 -4.04 -20.33
C LEU A 21 -12.49 -4.14 -19.65
N THR A 22 -13.51 -3.45 -20.20
CA THR A 22 -14.89 -3.61 -19.73
C THR A 22 -15.40 -5.02 -20.00
N ALA A 23 -15.06 -5.62 -21.15
CA ALA A 23 -15.40 -7.02 -21.45
C ALA A 23 -14.71 -8.01 -20.49
N TYR A 24 -13.55 -7.65 -19.91
CA TYR A 24 -12.87 -8.40 -18.85
C TYR A 24 -13.44 -8.16 -17.45
N GLY A 25 -14.48 -7.30 -17.32
CA GLY A 25 -15.16 -7.04 -16.05
C GLY A 25 -14.51 -5.94 -15.20
N HIS A 26 -13.70 -5.06 -15.81
CA HIS A 26 -13.10 -3.91 -15.13
C HIS A 26 -13.94 -2.64 -15.32
N GLU A 27 -13.88 -1.72 -14.35
CA GLU A 27 -14.34 -0.34 -14.51
C GLU A 27 -13.23 0.47 -15.18
N VAL A 28 -13.54 1.21 -16.26
CA VAL A 28 -12.51 1.88 -17.07
C VAL A 28 -12.74 3.38 -17.12
N LEU A 29 -11.75 4.11 -16.63
CA LEU A 29 -11.59 5.55 -16.76
C LEU A 29 -10.64 5.84 -17.93
N THR A 30 -10.80 6.97 -18.59
CA THR A 30 -9.94 7.37 -19.72
C THR A 30 -9.52 8.82 -19.58
N ALA A 31 -8.30 9.14 -20.04
CA ALA A 31 -7.78 10.51 -20.15
C ALA A 31 -7.03 10.67 -21.49
N GLU A 32 -7.17 11.82 -22.13
CA GLU A 32 -6.61 12.09 -23.47
C GLU A 32 -5.19 12.67 -23.41
N ASN A 33 -4.64 12.92 -22.24
CA ASN A 33 -3.28 13.44 -22.02
C ASN A 33 -2.81 13.19 -20.58
N GLY A 34 -1.50 13.41 -20.33
CA GLY A 34 -0.90 13.13 -19.04
C GLY A 34 -1.43 14.02 -17.90
N GLU A 35 -1.70 15.30 -18.16
CA GLU A 35 -2.22 16.24 -17.15
C GLU A 35 -3.61 15.85 -16.67
N GLU A 36 -4.50 15.52 -17.62
CA GLU A 36 -5.83 14.98 -17.32
C GLU A 36 -5.73 13.65 -16.57
N GLY A 37 -4.83 12.77 -17.02
CA GLY A 37 -4.56 11.48 -16.37
C GLY A 37 -4.19 11.63 -14.90
N ILE A 38 -3.29 12.55 -14.55
CA ILE A 38 -2.92 12.82 -13.15
C ILE A 38 -4.12 13.38 -12.36
N SER A 39 -4.92 14.27 -12.95
CA SER A 39 -6.12 14.81 -12.29
C SER A 39 -7.16 13.73 -11.99
N VAL A 40 -7.41 12.83 -12.96
CA VAL A 40 -8.31 11.68 -12.78
C VAL A 40 -7.74 10.72 -11.74
N PHE A 41 -6.43 10.43 -11.79
CA PHE A 41 -5.77 9.57 -10.80
C PHE A 41 -5.95 10.10 -9.37
N ASP A 42 -5.76 11.40 -9.17
CA ASP A 42 -5.87 12.01 -7.83
C ASP A 42 -7.29 12.01 -7.29
N THR A 43 -8.28 12.18 -8.17
CA THR A 43 -9.71 12.23 -7.78
C THR A 43 -10.31 10.85 -7.60
N GLU A 44 -10.08 9.94 -8.56
CA GLU A 44 -10.77 8.66 -8.67
C GLU A 44 -10.00 7.49 -8.00
N LYS A 45 -8.70 7.68 -7.73
CA LYS A 45 -7.83 6.68 -7.10
C LYS A 45 -7.98 5.29 -7.74
N PRO A 46 -7.69 5.16 -9.05
CA PRO A 46 -7.79 3.87 -9.74
C PRO A 46 -6.79 2.85 -9.19
N ASP A 47 -7.13 1.57 -9.28
CA ASP A 47 -6.27 0.47 -8.81
C ASP A 47 -5.04 0.28 -9.72
N LEU A 48 -5.21 0.54 -11.01
CA LEU A 48 -4.20 0.36 -12.05
C LEU A 48 -4.25 1.51 -13.03
N VAL A 49 -3.09 1.99 -13.46
CA VAL A 49 -2.96 2.95 -14.56
C VAL A 49 -2.26 2.29 -15.75
N MET A 50 -2.80 2.49 -16.93
CA MET A 50 -2.16 2.14 -18.20
C MET A 50 -1.91 3.43 -18.97
N THR A 51 -0.67 3.75 -19.33
CA THR A 51 -0.33 5.00 -20.03
C THR A 51 0.50 4.75 -21.27
N ASP A 52 0.16 5.42 -22.36
CA ASP A 52 1.10 5.52 -23.48
C ASP A 52 2.32 6.32 -23.06
N ILE A 53 3.50 5.95 -23.57
CA ILE A 53 4.73 6.69 -23.30
C ILE A 53 4.77 7.98 -24.15
N LYS A 54 4.43 7.90 -25.42
CA LYS A 54 4.61 9.00 -26.37
C LYS A 54 3.34 9.82 -26.52
N MET A 55 3.16 10.80 -25.67
CA MET A 55 2.04 11.75 -25.74
C MET A 55 2.55 13.19 -25.83
N PRO A 56 1.83 14.08 -26.50
CA PRO A 56 2.11 15.51 -26.46
C PRO A 56 2.02 16.08 -25.04
N GLY A 57 2.90 17.03 -24.72
CA GLY A 57 2.93 17.65 -23.39
C GLY A 57 3.61 16.75 -22.35
N MET A 58 2.86 16.26 -21.38
CA MET A 58 3.36 15.32 -20.37
C MET A 58 3.40 13.91 -20.91
N ASP A 59 4.61 13.36 -21.08
CA ASP A 59 4.81 11.98 -21.53
C ASP A 59 4.48 10.93 -20.46
N GLY A 60 4.35 9.66 -20.86
CA GLY A 60 3.98 8.57 -19.94
C GLY A 60 5.02 8.26 -18.86
N LEU A 61 6.30 8.56 -19.08
CA LEU A 61 7.32 8.41 -18.03
C LEU A 61 7.19 9.49 -16.97
N GLN A 62 6.82 10.71 -17.37
CA GLN A 62 6.51 11.79 -16.41
C GLN A 62 5.22 11.50 -15.64
N VAL A 63 4.20 10.93 -16.30
CA VAL A 63 2.98 10.44 -15.65
C VAL A 63 3.34 9.38 -14.60
N LEU A 64 4.09 8.34 -14.98
CA LEU A 64 4.56 7.29 -14.08
C LEU A 64 5.29 7.88 -12.86
N GLY A 65 6.27 8.75 -13.07
CA GLY A 65 7.03 9.38 -11.99
C GLY A 65 6.16 10.17 -11.03
N LYS A 66 5.16 10.94 -11.55
CA LYS A 66 4.21 11.68 -10.71
C LYS A 66 3.29 10.75 -9.91
N ILE A 67 2.74 9.70 -10.54
CA ILE A 67 1.91 8.72 -9.85
C ILE A 67 2.70 8.06 -8.72
N LYS A 68 3.93 7.61 -8.99
CA LYS A 68 4.78 6.98 -7.98
C LYS A 68 5.20 7.94 -6.85
N SER A 69 5.28 9.24 -7.11
CA SER A 69 5.52 10.25 -6.06
C SER A 69 4.29 10.52 -5.18
N ILE A 70 3.06 10.41 -5.74
CA ILE A 70 1.80 10.57 -5.01
C ILE A 70 1.44 9.29 -4.25
N SER A 71 1.60 8.15 -4.90
CA SER A 71 1.25 6.84 -4.38
C SER A 71 2.26 5.79 -4.86
N PRO A 72 3.32 5.52 -4.08
CA PRO A 72 4.40 4.59 -4.45
C PRO A 72 3.92 3.17 -4.78
N ASP A 73 2.86 2.72 -4.12
CA ASP A 73 2.28 1.38 -4.27
C ASP A 73 1.29 1.25 -5.44
N SER A 74 1.00 2.34 -6.15
CA SER A 74 0.09 2.28 -7.32
C SER A 74 0.72 1.47 -8.45
N GLU A 75 -0.07 0.58 -9.05
CA GLU A 75 0.38 -0.21 -10.18
C GLU A 75 0.25 0.59 -11.48
N VAL A 76 1.32 0.61 -12.27
CA VAL A 76 1.37 1.34 -13.55
C VAL A 76 1.98 0.47 -14.63
N ILE A 77 1.22 0.24 -15.70
CA ILE A 77 1.69 -0.41 -16.94
C ILE A 77 1.93 0.68 -17.98
N VAL A 78 3.09 0.68 -18.59
CA VAL A 78 3.38 1.61 -19.70
C VAL A 78 3.18 0.91 -21.05
N ILE A 79 2.65 1.65 -22.02
CA ILE A 79 2.44 1.17 -23.38
C ILE A 79 3.44 1.89 -24.29
N THR A 80 4.18 1.15 -25.10
CA THR A 80 5.29 1.70 -25.90
C THR A 80 5.22 1.24 -27.34
N GLY A 81 5.73 2.07 -28.25
CA GLY A 81 5.84 1.73 -29.67
C GLY A 81 6.95 0.71 -29.95
N HIS A 82 6.91 0.16 -31.16
CA HIS A 82 7.93 -0.79 -31.62
C HIS A 82 9.31 -0.10 -31.68
N GLY A 83 10.31 -0.69 -31.01
CA GLY A 83 11.70 -0.19 -31.01
C GLY A 83 12.04 0.75 -29.84
N ASP A 84 11.12 1.03 -28.93
CA ASP A 84 11.32 1.94 -27.79
C ASP A 84 11.81 1.21 -26.52
N MET A 85 12.65 0.18 -26.69
CA MET A 85 13.15 -0.65 -25.56
C MET A 85 13.85 0.20 -24.49
N ASP A 86 14.58 1.25 -24.87
CA ASP A 86 15.22 2.16 -23.92
C ASP A 86 14.20 2.89 -23.01
N LEU A 87 13.02 3.20 -23.56
CA LEU A 87 11.94 3.83 -22.79
C LEU A 87 11.27 2.81 -21.87
N ALA A 88 11.10 1.57 -22.32
CA ALA A 88 10.60 0.48 -21.47
C ALA A 88 11.54 0.22 -20.26
N ILE A 89 12.85 0.19 -20.50
CA ILE A 89 13.85 0.06 -19.43
C ILE A 89 13.78 1.23 -18.45
N LYS A 90 13.62 2.47 -18.95
CA LYS A 90 13.44 3.64 -18.08
C LYS A 90 12.17 3.55 -17.25
N ALA A 91 11.07 3.05 -17.81
CA ALA A 91 9.83 2.85 -17.08
C ALA A 91 10.00 1.83 -15.94
N LEU A 92 10.67 0.70 -16.20
CA LEU A 92 10.96 -0.29 -15.16
C LEU A 92 11.86 0.28 -14.04
N ASN A 93 12.84 1.13 -14.39
CA ASN A 93 13.68 1.82 -13.41
C ASN A 93 12.91 2.89 -12.60
N LEU A 94 11.74 3.32 -13.06
CA LEU A 94 10.79 4.19 -12.35
C LEU A 94 9.68 3.39 -11.65
N ASP A 95 9.89 2.09 -11.41
CA ASP A 95 8.95 1.17 -10.76
C ASP A 95 7.63 0.97 -11.51
N ALA A 96 7.64 1.01 -12.86
CA ALA A 96 6.51 0.49 -13.61
C ALA A 96 6.28 -0.99 -13.28
N THR A 97 5.02 -1.41 -13.21
CA THR A 97 4.64 -2.80 -12.97
C THR A 97 5.06 -3.70 -14.11
N ASP A 98 4.81 -3.23 -15.34
CA ASP A 98 5.13 -3.91 -16.59
C ASP A 98 5.12 -2.92 -17.75
N PHE A 99 5.48 -3.40 -18.94
CA PHE A 99 5.32 -2.65 -20.18
C PHE A 99 4.71 -3.52 -21.29
N LEU A 100 3.97 -2.88 -22.21
CA LEU A 100 3.33 -3.53 -23.35
C LEU A 100 3.77 -2.87 -24.64
N ASN A 101 4.14 -3.66 -25.64
CA ASN A 101 4.50 -3.15 -26.96
C ASN A 101 3.25 -3.01 -27.86
N LYS A 102 3.13 -1.86 -28.55
CA LYS A 102 2.13 -1.71 -29.63
C LYS A 102 2.57 -2.49 -30.89
N PRO A 103 1.71 -3.29 -31.55
CA PRO A 103 0.32 -3.54 -31.21
C PRO A 103 0.18 -4.46 -29.98
N VAL A 104 -0.66 -4.06 -29.03
CA VAL A 104 -0.83 -4.81 -27.77
C VAL A 104 -1.47 -6.15 -28.06
N LYS A 105 -0.77 -7.22 -27.75
CA LYS A 105 -1.29 -8.58 -27.88
C LYS A 105 -2.13 -8.96 -26.67
N ARG A 106 -3.21 -9.70 -26.94
CA ARG A 106 -4.13 -10.15 -25.91
C ARG A 106 -3.43 -10.89 -24.76
N GLU A 107 -2.58 -11.85 -25.08
CA GLU A 107 -1.85 -12.67 -24.10
C GLU A 107 -0.90 -11.85 -23.21
N GLU A 108 -0.25 -10.83 -23.79
CA GLU A 108 0.66 -9.93 -23.08
C GLU A 108 -0.15 -9.04 -22.11
N LEU A 109 -1.30 -8.50 -22.57
CA LEU A 109 -2.20 -7.71 -21.76
C LEU A 109 -2.77 -8.54 -20.59
N GLU A 110 -3.25 -9.75 -20.85
CA GLU A 110 -3.80 -10.64 -19.79
C GLU A 110 -2.75 -10.95 -18.71
N LYS A 111 -1.50 -11.19 -19.09
CA LYS A 111 -0.38 -11.41 -18.16
C LYS A 111 -0.07 -10.17 -17.32
N ALA A 112 0.00 -9.00 -17.93
CA ALA A 112 0.28 -7.75 -17.24
C ALA A 112 -0.86 -7.38 -16.26
N LEU A 113 -2.13 -7.59 -16.66
CA LEU A 113 -3.30 -7.41 -15.79
C LEU A 113 -3.27 -8.38 -14.60
N GLN A 114 -2.92 -9.66 -14.84
CA GLN A 114 -2.81 -10.64 -13.76
C GLN A 114 -1.70 -10.26 -12.77
N LEU A 115 -0.51 -9.90 -13.28
CA LEU A 115 0.60 -9.43 -12.44
C LEU A 115 0.20 -8.23 -11.57
N SER A 116 -0.49 -7.24 -12.19
CA SER A 116 -0.97 -6.08 -11.47
C SER A 116 -2.02 -6.46 -10.40
N ALA A 117 -2.95 -7.37 -10.73
CA ALA A 117 -3.96 -7.84 -9.80
C ALA A 117 -3.34 -8.55 -8.58
N ASP A 118 -2.36 -9.42 -8.81
CA ASP A 118 -1.64 -10.14 -7.75
C ASP A 118 -0.90 -9.15 -6.82
N ARG A 119 -0.27 -8.12 -7.39
CA ARG A 119 0.43 -7.09 -6.62
C ARG A 119 -0.54 -6.20 -5.83
N ILE A 120 -1.67 -5.79 -6.43
CA ILE A 120 -2.73 -5.03 -5.76
C ILE A 120 -3.32 -5.86 -4.60
N GLU A 121 -3.62 -7.13 -4.83
CA GLU A 121 -4.15 -8.03 -3.79
C GLU A 121 -3.14 -8.21 -2.66
N PHE A 122 -1.87 -8.41 -2.99
CA PHE A 122 -0.80 -8.49 -2.01
C PHE A 122 -0.64 -7.19 -1.21
N ALA A 123 -0.70 -6.01 -1.86
CA ALA A 123 -0.66 -4.73 -1.17
C ALA A 123 -1.88 -4.53 -0.25
N ARG A 124 -3.07 -4.90 -0.73
CA ARG A 124 -4.31 -4.85 0.06
C ARG A 124 -4.33 -5.83 1.23
N SER A 125 -3.77 -7.02 1.06
CA SER A 125 -3.61 -7.97 2.17
C SER A 125 -2.72 -7.39 3.26
N ARG A 126 -1.64 -6.72 2.88
CA ARG A 126 -0.74 -6.02 3.82
C ARG A 126 -1.40 -4.85 4.54
N GLN A 127 -2.30 -4.10 3.87
CA GLN A 127 -3.11 -3.05 4.52
C GLN A 127 -4.14 -3.63 5.50
N LYS A 128 -4.61 -4.87 5.28
CA LYS A 128 -5.49 -5.56 6.23
C LYS A 128 -4.75 -6.13 7.44
N ASP A 129 -3.43 -6.28 7.33
CA ASP A 129 -2.60 -6.83 8.40
C ASP A 129 -2.43 -5.86 9.57
N ILE A 130 -2.68 -4.55 9.37
CA ILE A 130 -2.59 -3.52 10.41
C ILE A 130 -3.79 -2.59 10.28
N VAL A 131 -4.71 -2.63 11.24
CA VAL A 131 -5.95 -1.85 11.24
C VAL A 131 -6.05 -1.01 12.50
N LEU A 132 -6.23 0.31 12.33
CA LEU A 132 -6.52 1.24 13.41
C LEU A 132 -8.02 1.31 13.66
N THR A 133 -8.42 1.15 14.92
CA THR A 133 -9.76 1.44 15.41
C THR A 133 -9.66 2.48 16.52
N LEU A 134 -10.42 3.54 16.44
CA LEU A 134 -10.45 4.59 17.46
C LEU A 134 -11.69 4.40 18.33
N GLU A 135 -11.48 4.28 19.64
CA GLU A 135 -12.52 4.11 20.66
C GLU A 135 -12.30 5.20 21.73
N ASP A 136 -13.21 6.15 21.84
CA ASP A 136 -13.17 7.26 22.84
C ASP A 136 -11.74 7.77 23.16
N ASP A 137 -11.10 7.23 24.21
CA ASP A 137 -9.75 7.60 24.65
C ASP A 137 -8.68 6.53 24.30
N LEU A 138 -9.04 5.45 23.59
CA LEU A 138 -8.18 4.33 23.25
C LEU A 138 -8.02 4.18 21.74
N ALA A 139 -6.78 4.14 21.26
CA ALA A 139 -6.48 3.72 19.88
C ALA A 139 -6.08 2.24 19.88
N VAL A 140 -6.83 1.40 19.16
CA VAL A 140 -6.56 -0.03 19.03
C VAL A 140 -5.97 -0.28 17.64
N ILE A 141 -4.75 -0.81 17.60
CA ILE A 141 -4.05 -1.21 16.38
C ILE A 141 -4.06 -2.73 16.34
N ASN A 142 -4.91 -3.30 15.48
CA ASN A 142 -4.99 -4.74 15.26
C ASN A 142 -3.95 -5.17 14.22
N VAL A 143 -3.19 -6.20 14.54
CA VAL A 143 -2.17 -6.79 13.70
C VAL A 143 -2.55 -8.23 13.39
N SER A 144 -2.94 -8.52 12.15
CA SER A 144 -3.42 -9.85 11.72
C SER A 144 -2.45 -10.63 10.84
N GLY A 145 -1.30 -10.08 10.52
CA GLY A 145 -0.32 -10.71 9.65
C GLY A 145 1.09 -10.70 10.21
N ASN A 146 2.06 -10.90 9.32
CA ASN A 146 3.47 -10.91 9.69
C ASN A 146 4.07 -9.49 9.57
N LEU A 147 4.45 -8.89 10.68
CA LEU A 147 5.20 -7.65 10.68
C LEU A 147 6.64 -7.89 10.23
N THR A 148 7.02 -7.27 9.13
CA THR A 148 8.35 -7.36 8.52
C THR A 148 8.91 -5.96 8.27
N SER A 149 10.16 -5.84 7.81
CA SER A 149 10.72 -4.56 7.37
C SER A 149 9.87 -3.83 6.33
N LYS A 150 9.10 -4.58 5.53
CA LYS A 150 8.18 -4.02 4.53
C LYS A 150 6.89 -3.45 5.14
N SER A 151 6.54 -3.85 6.35
CA SER A 151 5.38 -3.32 7.09
C SER A 151 5.72 -2.07 7.92
N GLU A 152 7.01 -1.70 7.99
CA GLU A 152 7.50 -0.62 8.85
C GLU A 152 6.83 0.72 8.53
N GLY A 153 6.76 1.10 7.24
CA GLY A 153 6.11 2.35 6.82
C GLY A 153 4.64 2.40 7.20
N LEU A 154 3.89 1.33 6.92
CA LEU A 154 2.47 1.26 7.27
C LEU A 154 2.25 1.30 8.79
N LEU A 155 3.06 0.56 9.56
CA LEU A 155 2.98 0.57 11.02
C LEU A 155 3.27 1.97 11.59
N GLN A 156 4.25 2.68 11.01
CA GLN A 156 4.59 4.06 11.38
C GLN A 156 3.43 5.01 11.08
N ASP A 157 2.83 4.94 9.88
CA ASP A 157 1.73 5.81 9.47
C ASP A 157 0.50 5.60 10.35
N VAL A 158 0.11 4.34 10.59
CA VAL A 158 -1.01 3.99 11.47
C VAL A 158 -0.76 4.45 12.90
N PHE A 159 0.47 4.31 13.38
CA PHE A 159 0.83 4.75 14.73
C PHE A 159 0.83 6.28 14.86
N ASP A 160 1.30 7.00 13.84
CA ASP A 160 1.28 8.46 13.81
C ASP A 160 -0.14 9.02 13.74
N GLU A 161 -1.03 8.37 12.99
CA GLU A 161 -2.46 8.68 12.97
C GLU A 161 -3.09 8.44 14.35
N ALA A 162 -2.80 7.28 14.96
CA ALA A 162 -3.23 6.97 16.32
C ALA A 162 -2.74 8.02 17.33
N LEU A 163 -1.45 8.41 17.27
CA LEU A 163 -0.86 9.44 18.14
C LEU A 163 -1.45 10.84 17.94
N ALA A 164 -1.94 11.15 16.75
CA ALA A 164 -2.59 12.42 16.46
C ALA A 164 -4.01 12.48 17.01
N THR A 165 -4.68 11.33 17.15
CA THR A 165 -6.12 11.24 17.41
C THR A 165 -6.42 10.77 18.84
N ALA A 166 -5.63 9.84 19.38
CA ALA A 166 -5.85 9.30 20.73
C ALA A 166 -5.39 10.26 21.82
N LYS A 167 -6.22 10.43 22.85
CA LYS A 167 -5.96 11.33 23.97
C LYS A 167 -5.33 10.64 25.19
N GLY A 168 -5.23 9.31 25.22
CA GLY A 168 -4.85 8.60 26.43
C GLY A 168 -3.94 7.38 26.20
N SER A 169 -4.44 6.32 25.61
CA SER A 169 -3.76 5.03 25.54
C SER A 169 -3.79 4.40 24.16
N PHE A 170 -2.78 3.56 23.91
CA PHE A 170 -2.67 2.74 22.71
C PHE A 170 -2.72 1.27 23.09
N MET A 171 -3.41 0.47 22.31
CA MET A 171 -3.39 -0.97 22.39
C MET A 171 -2.98 -1.56 21.06
N LEU A 172 -1.90 -2.35 21.05
CA LEU A 172 -1.54 -3.20 19.91
C LEU A 172 -2.05 -4.61 20.21
N VAL A 173 -2.91 -5.12 19.34
CA VAL A 173 -3.49 -6.46 19.45
C VAL A 173 -2.95 -7.33 18.33
N PHE A 174 -2.23 -8.39 18.67
CA PHE A 174 -1.73 -9.37 17.72
C PHE A 174 -2.67 -10.56 17.66
N GLU A 175 -3.09 -10.95 16.47
CA GLU A 175 -3.86 -12.18 16.26
C GLU A 175 -2.97 -13.42 16.46
N GLU A 176 -3.59 -14.56 16.76
CA GLU A 176 -2.91 -15.83 17.11
C GLU A 176 -1.85 -16.28 16.09
N LYS A 177 -2.02 -15.93 14.81
CA LYS A 177 -1.10 -16.28 13.72
C LYS A 177 -0.14 -15.16 13.34
N SER A 178 -0.19 -14.04 14.03
CA SER A 178 0.70 -12.91 13.76
C SER A 178 2.12 -13.20 14.21
N SER A 179 3.08 -12.71 13.45
CA SER A 179 4.49 -12.77 13.80
C SER A 179 5.17 -11.41 13.57
N ILE A 180 6.30 -11.22 14.23
CA ILE A 180 7.10 -10.00 14.10
C ILE A 180 8.56 -10.37 13.90
N ASN A 181 9.22 -9.84 12.87
CA ASN A 181 10.64 -10.07 12.64
C ASN A 181 11.51 -9.03 13.37
N GLY A 182 12.84 -9.24 13.39
CA GLY A 182 13.78 -8.37 14.09
C GLY A 182 13.71 -6.90 13.66
N ALA A 183 13.59 -6.62 12.36
CA ALA A 183 13.50 -5.24 11.87
C ALA A 183 12.20 -4.54 12.30
N ALA A 184 11.07 -5.25 12.25
CA ALA A 184 9.80 -4.72 12.72
C ALA A 184 9.77 -4.59 14.27
N MET A 185 10.54 -5.41 14.98
CA MET A 185 10.70 -5.31 16.42
C MET A 185 11.43 -4.01 16.82
N ASP A 186 12.49 -3.63 16.09
CA ASP A 186 13.18 -2.35 16.29
C ASP A 186 12.25 -1.16 16.02
N SER A 187 11.40 -1.27 15.01
CA SER A 187 10.39 -0.24 14.71
C SER A 187 9.35 -0.15 15.83
N LEU A 188 8.87 -1.28 16.33
CA LEU A 188 7.95 -1.33 17.47
C LEU A 188 8.56 -0.65 18.71
N TYR A 189 9.83 -0.94 19.01
CA TYR A 189 10.54 -0.29 20.12
C TYR A 189 10.49 1.24 20.01
N LYS A 190 10.86 1.78 18.85
CA LYS A 190 10.84 3.24 18.59
C LYS A 190 9.44 3.85 18.73
N LEU A 191 8.42 3.13 18.28
CA LEU A 191 7.02 3.57 18.36
C LEU A 191 6.53 3.62 19.82
N VAL A 192 6.85 2.59 20.61
CA VAL A 192 6.52 2.53 22.05
C VAL A 192 7.23 3.65 22.80
N GLU A 193 8.52 3.89 22.51
CA GLU A 193 9.28 4.99 23.10
C GLU A 193 8.67 6.36 22.75
N LYS A 194 8.28 6.56 21.48
CA LYS A 194 7.61 7.78 21.00
C LYS A 194 6.27 8.02 21.70
N ALA A 195 5.45 6.99 21.88
CA ALA A 195 4.20 7.10 22.61
C ALA A 195 4.41 7.49 24.09
N ARG A 196 5.36 6.84 24.75
CA ARG A 196 5.71 7.13 26.13
C ARG A 196 6.21 8.55 26.34
N THR A 197 7.04 9.07 25.44
CA THR A 197 7.54 10.46 25.51
C THR A 197 6.42 11.50 25.37
N ARG A 198 5.27 11.10 24.78
CA ARG A 198 4.05 11.92 24.71
C ARG A 198 3.09 11.69 25.88
N GLY A 199 3.45 10.86 26.84
CA GLY A 199 2.64 10.57 28.03
C GLY A 199 1.50 9.59 27.77
N CYS A 200 1.52 8.87 26.62
CA CYS A 200 0.50 7.86 26.30
C CYS A 200 0.84 6.52 26.93
N GLY A 201 -0.16 5.84 27.51
CA GLY A 201 -0.07 4.44 27.93
C GLY A 201 0.04 3.52 26.71
N VAL A 202 0.89 2.49 26.77
CA VAL A 202 1.01 1.50 25.71
C VAL A 202 0.70 0.12 26.25
N HIS A 203 -0.23 -0.58 25.61
CA HIS A 203 -0.68 -1.91 25.93
C HIS A 203 -0.45 -2.83 24.74
N ILE A 204 0.10 -4.02 24.96
CA ILE A 204 0.37 -5.01 23.91
C ILE A 204 -0.29 -6.31 24.32
N ALA A 205 -1.09 -6.90 23.45
CA ALA A 205 -1.83 -8.12 23.72
C ALA A 205 -1.72 -9.14 22.57
N GLY A 206 -1.87 -10.43 22.89
CA GLY A 206 -1.98 -11.51 21.90
C GLY A 206 -0.64 -12.07 21.39
N LEU A 207 0.49 -11.61 21.88
CA LEU A 207 1.80 -12.17 21.52
C LEU A 207 2.07 -13.50 22.25
N SER A 208 2.69 -14.45 21.53
CA SER A 208 3.15 -15.71 22.14
C SER A 208 4.26 -15.46 23.17
N ASP A 209 4.45 -16.42 24.08
CA ASP A 209 5.49 -16.36 25.13
C ASP A 209 6.91 -16.14 24.58
N ASN A 210 7.20 -16.69 23.40
CA ASN A 210 8.49 -16.49 22.74
C ASN A 210 8.71 -15.01 22.37
N PHE A 211 7.69 -14.35 21.82
CA PHE A 211 7.76 -12.92 21.48
C PHE A 211 7.78 -12.06 22.74
N ARG A 212 7.05 -12.43 23.78
CA ARG A 212 7.09 -11.74 25.07
C ARG A 212 8.51 -11.73 25.65
N SER A 213 9.23 -12.86 25.58
CA SER A 213 10.62 -12.95 26.03
C SER A 213 11.56 -12.05 25.22
N VAL A 214 11.29 -11.87 23.91
CA VAL A 214 12.05 -10.96 23.07
C VAL A 214 11.75 -9.49 23.44
N LEU A 215 10.47 -9.12 23.64
CA LEU A 215 10.09 -7.77 24.08
C LEU A 215 10.77 -7.40 25.40
N ASP A 216 10.87 -8.38 26.32
CA ASP A 216 11.52 -8.20 27.62
C ASP A 216 13.03 -7.94 27.45
N SER A 217 13.69 -8.74 26.62
CA SER A 217 15.13 -8.57 26.30
C SER A 217 15.46 -7.23 25.64
N MET A 218 14.51 -6.64 24.91
CA MET A 218 14.62 -5.33 24.29
C MET A 218 14.19 -4.18 25.23
N GLY A 219 13.69 -4.47 26.41
CA GLY A 219 13.23 -3.47 27.37
C GLY A 219 11.86 -2.87 27.05
N ILE A 220 11.12 -3.42 26.09
CA ILE A 220 9.77 -2.92 25.71
C ILE A 220 8.78 -3.14 26.87
N THR A 221 8.90 -4.25 27.61
CA THR A 221 8.06 -4.55 28.79
C THR A 221 8.21 -3.56 29.95
N GLN A 222 9.28 -2.75 29.95
CA GLN A 222 9.47 -1.65 30.91
C GLN A 222 8.75 -0.37 30.47
N MET A 223 8.32 -0.31 29.20
CA MET A 223 7.69 0.86 28.59
C MET A 223 6.22 0.63 28.25
N ALA A 224 5.81 -0.62 28.10
CA ALA A 224 4.47 -1.05 27.72
C ALA A 224 4.00 -2.18 28.63
N SER A 225 2.69 -2.22 28.94
CA SER A 225 2.07 -3.34 29.62
C SER A 225 1.75 -4.45 28.63
N VAL A 226 2.16 -5.69 28.92
CA VAL A 226 1.99 -6.83 28.01
C VAL A 226 1.02 -7.84 28.62
N TYR A 227 0.01 -8.24 27.84
CA TYR A 227 -1.08 -9.12 28.23
C TYR A 227 -1.15 -10.35 27.32
N GLU A 228 -1.71 -11.45 27.82
CA GLU A 228 -1.93 -12.65 27.00
C GLU A 228 -3.07 -12.44 25.99
N THR A 229 -4.11 -11.72 26.40
CA THR A 229 -5.30 -11.49 25.58
C THR A 229 -5.71 -10.01 25.54
N GLU A 230 -6.40 -9.63 24.48
CA GLU A 230 -7.02 -8.31 24.38
C GLU A 230 -8.02 -8.04 25.53
N GLN A 231 -8.76 -9.08 25.95
CA GLN A 231 -9.74 -8.95 27.01
C GLN A 231 -9.09 -8.58 28.37
N GLU A 232 -7.94 -9.17 28.68
CA GLU A 232 -7.16 -8.80 29.87
C GLU A 232 -6.65 -7.36 29.78
N ALA A 233 -6.12 -6.98 28.61
CA ALA A 233 -5.64 -5.62 28.39
C ALA A 233 -6.77 -4.59 28.58
N ARG A 234 -7.95 -4.85 28.04
CA ARG A 234 -9.14 -3.99 28.18
C ARG A 234 -9.65 -3.90 29.63
N GLY A 235 -9.53 -4.98 30.39
CA GLY A 235 -9.90 -4.99 31.81
C GLY A 235 -8.96 -4.21 32.72
N SER A 236 -7.79 -3.78 32.20
CA SER A 236 -6.74 -3.06 32.94
C SER A 236 -6.67 -1.57 32.60
N LEU A 237 -7.48 -1.10 31.64
CA LEU A 237 -7.63 0.30 31.26
C LEU A 237 -8.69 0.99 32.11
#